data_497e78c6bf8e963ed964659c6adc70ee
#
_entry.id   497e78c6bf8e963ed964659c6adc70ee
#
_cell.length_a   1.000
_cell.length_b   1.000
_cell.length_c   1.000
_cell.angle_alpha   90.00
_cell.angle_beta   90.00
_cell.angle_gamma   90.00
#
_symmetry.space_group_name_H-M   'P 1'
#
loop_
_entity.id
_entity.type
_entity.pdbx_description
1 polymer ?
#
loop_
_entity_poly.entity_id
_entity_poly.type
_entity_poly.pdbx_seq_one_letter_code
_entity_poly.pdbx_strand_id
1 'polypeptide(L)'
;MNILGMKSTGDHTSISVMLGDEINSFLISHERKERPNWEHLLSNIGYKKHFILDDIDLFAFADCQNSYTATRLIASYFKGLATAFNKPLIVVDDLTNKDFEADSVVKHAKEIFLSNSLKSKIFDPQNANPSYAKDIKFKKINE
;
A
#
# COMPACT_ATOMS: atom_id res chain seq x y z
N MET A 1 -16.58 -1.29 -4.94
CA MET A 1 -15.14 -1.20 -5.25
C MET A 1 -14.35 -1.95 -4.18
N ASN A 2 -13.41 -2.77 -4.61
CA ASN A 2 -12.58 -3.55 -3.72
C ASN A 2 -11.15 -2.99 -3.73
N ILE A 3 -10.61 -2.71 -2.55
CA ILE A 3 -9.31 -2.05 -2.41
C ILE A 3 -8.44 -2.83 -1.43
N LEU A 4 -7.22 -3.13 -1.83
CA LEU A 4 -6.22 -3.72 -0.94
C LEU A 4 -5.18 -2.66 -0.59
N GLY A 5 -4.95 -2.47 0.70
CA GLY A 5 -4.02 -1.46 1.18
C GLY A 5 -3.06 -1.99 2.24
N MET A 6 -1.92 -1.35 2.34
CA MET A 6 -0.88 -1.78 3.26
C MET A 6 -0.08 -0.61 3.80
N LYS A 7 0.39 -0.75 5.03
CA LYS A 7 1.18 0.26 5.71
C LYS A 7 2.19 -0.41 6.63
N SER A 8 3.40 0.09 6.68
CA SER A 8 4.39 -0.38 7.64
C SER A 8 5.19 0.78 8.21
N THR A 9 5.37 0.77 9.51
CA THR A 9 6.22 1.74 10.21
C THR A 9 7.61 1.15 10.50
N GLY A 10 7.89 -0.05 9.99
CA GLY A 10 9.16 -0.74 10.20
C GLY A 10 9.08 -1.83 11.25
N ASP A 11 8.38 -1.60 12.35
CA ASP A 11 8.16 -2.57 13.43
C ASP A 11 6.69 -2.97 13.60
N HIS A 12 5.79 -2.31 12.87
CA HIS A 12 4.39 -2.66 12.76
C HIS A 12 4.00 -2.70 11.30
N THR A 13 3.33 -3.74 10.88
CA THR A 13 2.82 -3.85 9.51
C THR A 13 1.34 -4.18 9.56
N SER A 14 0.56 -3.44 8.81
CA SER A 14 -0.88 -3.64 8.70
C SER A 14 -1.29 -3.80 7.26
N ILE A 15 -2.26 -4.67 7.03
CA ILE A 15 -2.88 -4.86 5.74
C ILE A 15 -4.39 -4.75 5.91
N SER A 16 -5.06 -4.15 4.95
CA SER A 16 -6.50 -3.99 4.97
C SER A 16 -7.08 -4.28 3.60
N VAL A 17 -8.25 -4.89 3.59
CA VAL A 17 -9.02 -5.05 2.35
C VAL A 17 -10.39 -4.44 2.55
N MET A 18 -10.80 -3.63 1.58
CA MET A 18 -12.16 -3.11 1.49
C MET A 18 -12.90 -3.92 0.44
N LEU A 19 -13.95 -4.60 0.86
CA LEU A 19 -14.82 -5.37 -0.03
C LEU A 19 -16.20 -4.71 -0.01
N GLY A 20 -16.47 -3.90 -1.02
CA GLY A 20 -17.65 -3.04 -0.99
C GLY A 20 -17.55 -2.03 0.13
N ASP A 21 -18.42 -2.12 1.12
CA ASP A 21 -18.44 -1.22 2.27
C ASP A 21 -17.76 -1.78 3.52
N GLU A 22 -17.35 -3.05 3.48
CA GLU A 22 -16.73 -3.70 4.62
C GLU A 22 -15.22 -3.65 4.53
N ILE A 23 -14.56 -3.42 5.68
CA ILE A 23 -13.10 -3.38 5.78
C ILE A 23 -12.65 -4.42 6.79
N ASN A 24 -11.73 -5.28 6.37
CA ASN A 24 -11.04 -6.22 7.24
C ASN A 24 -9.58 -5.81 7.32
N SER A 25 -9.05 -5.75 8.53
CA SER A 25 -7.67 -5.31 8.77
C SER A 25 -6.94 -6.30 9.67
N PHE A 26 -5.64 -6.38 9.48
CA PHE A 26 -4.76 -7.17 10.32
C PHE A 26 -3.50 -6.37 10.59
N LEU A 27 -3.10 -6.33 11.86
CA LEU A 27 -1.91 -5.62 12.31
C LEU A 27 -0.99 -6.59 13.05
N ILE A 28 0.28 -6.57 12.71
CA ILE A 28 1.28 -7.38 13.37
C ILE A 28 2.47 -6.52 13.78
N SER A 29 3.00 -6.79 14.99
CA SER A 29 4.27 -6.22 15.45
C SER A 29 5.39 -7.20 15.14
N HIS A 30 6.53 -6.67 14.74
CA HIS A 30 7.69 -7.50 14.38
C HIS A 30 8.98 -6.70 14.55
N GLU A 31 10.12 -7.36 14.42
CA GLU A 31 11.38 -6.66 14.41
C GLU A 31 11.57 -5.95 13.07
N ARG A 32 12.30 -4.83 13.08
CA ARG A 32 12.51 -4.04 11.86
C ARG A 32 13.21 -4.80 10.74
N LYS A 33 14.02 -5.78 11.08
CA LYS A 33 14.77 -6.57 10.12
C LYS A 33 13.98 -7.72 9.51
N GLU A 34 12.81 -8.03 10.06
CA GLU A 34 12.00 -9.11 9.55
C GLU A 34 11.41 -8.76 8.19
N ARG A 35 11.47 -9.73 7.28
CA ARG A 35 10.80 -9.59 6.00
C ARG A 35 9.33 -9.88 6.15
N PRO A 36 8.47 -9.12 5.46
CA PRO A 36 7.04 -9.41 5.50
C PRO A 36 6.73 -10.80 4.96
N ASN A 37 5.85 -11.51 5.62
CA ASN A 37 5.28 -12.73 5.09
C ASN A 37 3.95 -12.36 4.44
N TRP A 38 3.98 -12.14 3.13
CA TRP A 38 2.83 -11.67 2.37
C TRP A 38 1.64 -12.62 2.48
N GLU A 39 1.89 -13.91 2.39
CA GLU A 39 0.85 -14.91 2.47
C GLU A 39 0.16 -14.90 3.84
N HIS A 40 0.94 -14.79 4.90
CA HIS A 40 0.41 -14.69 6.26
C HIS A 40 -0.47 -13.46 6.43
N LEU A 41 0.00 -12.31 5.95
CA LEU A 41 -0.76 -11.06 6.03
C LEU A 41 -2.08 -11.16 5.26
N LEU A 42 -2.03 -11.66 4.04
CA LEU A 42 -3.22 -11.80 3.21
C LEU A 42 -4.21 -12.79 3.80
N SER A 43 -3.75 -13.92 4.32
CA SER A 43 -4.64 -14.93 4.88
C SER A 43 -5.42 -14.42 6.09
N ASN A 44 -4.84 -13.48 6.84
CA ASN A 44 -5.50 -12.92 8.02
C ASN A 44 -6.59 -11.89 7.71
N ILE A 45 -6.73 -11.50 6.45
CA ILE A 45 -7.82 -10.62 6.03
C ILE A 45 -8.81 -11.29 5.10
N GLY A 46 -8.73 -12.61 4.98
CA GLY A 46 -9.71 -13.42 4.24
C GLY A 46 -9.32 -13.79 2.81
N TYR A 47 -8.04 -13.66 2.46
CA TYR A 47 -7.56 -14.07 1.14
C TYR A 47 -7.85 -15.56 0.90
N LYS A 48 -8.36 -15.88 -0.29
CA LYS A 48 -8.82 -17.20 -0.73
C LYS A 48 -10.09 -17.70 -0.04
N LYS A 49 -10.58 -17.02 1.00
CA LYS A 49 -11.85 -17.35 1.65
C LYS A 49 -12.95 -16.39 1.25
N HIS A 50 -12.66 -15.11 1.19
CA HIS A 50 -13.62 -14.06 0.92
C HIS A 50 -13.31 -13.29 -0.35
N PHE A 51 -12.06 -13.34 -0.82
CA PHE A 51 -11.64 -12.68 -2.04
C PHE A 51 -10.36 -13.34 -2.60
N ILE A 52 -10.11 -13.08 -3.88
CA ILE A 52 -8.82 -13.38 -4.52
C ILE A 52 -8.26 -12.06 -5.06
N LEU A 53 -6.98 -12.05 -5.39
CA LEU A 53 -6.33 -10.81 -5.84
C LEU A 53 -6.95 -10.23 -7.10
N ASP A 54 -7.49 -11.08 -7.98
CA ASP A 54 -8.16 -10.63 -9.19
C ASP A 54 -9.45 -9.84 -8.91
N ASP A 55 -10.04 -10.01 -7.73
CA ASP A 55 -11.23 -9.26 -7.32
C ASP A 55 -10.91 -7.82 -6.91
N ILE A 56 -9.63 -7.49 -6.70
CA ILE A 56 -9.22 -6.16 -6.24
C ILE A 56 -9.24 -5.20 -7.42
N ASP A 57 -9.89 -4.06 -7.22
CA ASP A 57 -10.00 -3.01 -8.24
C ASP A 57 -8.89 -1.98 -8.13
N LEU A 58 -8.34 -1.80 -6.94
CA LEU A 58 -7.38 -0.75 -6.64
C LEU A 58 -6.41 -1.23 -5.56
N PHE A 59 -5.12 -1.03 -5.81
CA PHE A 59 -4.09 -1.28 -4.81
C PHE A 59 -3.58 0.05 -4.26
N ALA A 60 -3.22 0.06 -2.97
CA ALA A 60 -2.72 1.26 -2.33
C ALA A 60 -1.71 0.93 -1.24
N PHE A 61 -0.75 1.79 -1.02
CA PHE A 61 0.13 1.69 0.14
C PHE A 61 0.42 3.07 0.69
N ALA A 62 0.79 3.12 1.98
CA ALA A 62 1.14 4.37 2.63
C ALA A 62 2.63 4.65 2.48
N ASP A 63 2.96 5.90 2.19
CA ASP A 63 4.33 6.39 2.16
C ASP A 63 4.71 6.84 3.57
N CYS A 64 5.28 5.91 4.36
CA CYS A 64 5.69 6.17 5.73
C CYS A 64 7.13 6.70 5.73
N GLN A 65 7.29 8.00 5.87
CA GLN A 65 8.57 8.67 5.69
C GLN A 65 9.68 8.19 6.63
N ASN A 66 9.33 7.66 7.79
CA ASN A 66 10.30 7.18 8.77
C ASN A 66 10.67 5.70 8.60
N SER A 67 10.23 5.06 7.53
CA SER A 67 10.37 3.61 7.36
C SER A 67 10.74 3.27 5.92
N TYR A 68 11.89 3.73 5.49
CA TYR A 68 12.33 3.60 4.10
C TYR A 68 12.35 2.16 3.59
N THR A 69 12.99 1.27 4.34
CA THR A 69 13.13 -0.13 3.92
C THR A 69 11.77 -0.81 3.83
N ALA A 70 10.94 -0.64 4.85
CA ALA A 70 9.61 -1.23 4.88
C ALA A 70 8.73 -0.70 3.74
N THR A 71 8.74 0.61 3.52
CA THR A 71 7.98 1.23 2.44
C THR A 71 8.42 0.74 1.07
N ARG A 72 9.73 0.57 0.86
CA ARG A 72 10.26 0.04 -0.40
C ARG A 72 9.80 -1.39 -0.67
N LEU A 73 9.81 -2.23 0.35
CA LEU A 73 9.36 -3.62 0.22
C LEU A 73 7.89 -3.68 -0.18
N ILE A 74 7.05 -2.89 0.48
CA ILE A 74 5.64 -2.82 0.17
C ILE A 74 5.42 -2.25 -1.23
N ALA A 75 6.11 -1.18 -1.58
CA ALA A 75 6.00 -0.56 -2.90
C ALA A 75 6.34 -1.57 -4.01
N SER A 76 7.43 -2.32 -3.86
CA SER A 76 7.84 -3.32 -4.83
C SER A 76 6.80 -4.42 -4.97
N TYR A 77 6.27 -4.90 -3.86
CA TYR A 77 5.26 -5.96 -3.86
C TYR A 77 3.98 -5.48 -4.54
N PHE A 78 3.49 -4.30 -4.17
CA PHE A 78 2.25 -3.77 -4.71
C PHE A 78 2.37 -3.35 -6.18
N LYS A 79 3.53 -2.84 -6.60
CA LYS A 79 3.77 -2.58 -8.01
C LYS A 79 3.70 -3.88 -8.82
N GLY A 80 4.28 -4.94 -8.29
CA GLY A 80 4.21 -6.25 -8.92
C GLY A 80 2.77 -6.75 -9.05
N LEU A 81 1.99 -6.66 -7.98
CA LEU A 81 0.59 -7.08 -7.99
C LEU A 81 -0.24 -6.25 -8.96
N ALA A 82 -0.15 -4.93 -8.85
CA ALA A 82 -0.94 -4.03 -9.69
C ALA A 82 -0.62 -4.22 -11.17
N THR A 83 0.65 -4.41 -11.49
CA THR A 83 1.08 -4.67 -12.86
C THR A 83 0.57 -6.03 -13.35
N ALA A 84 0.72 -7.07 -12.52
CA ALA A 84 0.30 -8.43 -12.89
C ALA A 84 -1.20 -8.52 -13.16
N PHE A 85 -2.01 -7.81 -12.36
CA PHE A 85 -3.47 -7.82 -12.49
C PHE A 85 -4.01 -6.66 -13.31
N ASN A 86 -3.13 -5.81 -13.83
CA ASN A 86 -3.49 -4.65 -14.64
C ASN A 86 -4.48 -3.72 -13.91
N LYS A 87 -4.14 -3.35 -12.69
CA LYS A 87 -4.96 -2.49 -11.84
C LYS A 87 -4.19 -1.24 -11.43
N PRO A 88 -4.90 -0.16 -11.09
CA PRO A 88 -4.26 1.06 -10.61
C PRO A 88 -3.65 0.88 -9.23
N LEU A 89 -2.65 1.70 -8.93
CA LEU A 89 -1.95 1.73 -7.65
C LEU A 89 -1.85 3.18 -7.18
N ILE A 90 -2.24 3.43 -5.94
CA ILE A 90 -2.19 4.74 -5.32
C ILE A 90 -1.20 4.74 -4.17
N VAL A 91 -0.38 5.79 -4.09
CA VAL A 91 0.45 6.06 -2.93
C VAL A 91 -0.27 7.07 -2.06
N VAL A 92 -0.53 6.71 -0.81
CA VAL A 92 -1.20 7.57 0.16
C VAL A 92 -0.13 8.18 1.07
N ASP A 93 -0.10 9.50 1.18
CA ASP A 93 0.82 10.17 2.10
C ASP A 93 0.39 9.93 3.54
N ASP A 94 1.30 9.41 4.34
CA ASP A 94 1.07 9.17 5.75
C ASP A 94 1.86 10.18 6.58
N LEU A 95 1.25 11.31 6.83
CA LEU A 95 1.89 12.42 7.51
C LEU A 95 1.88 12.32 9.03
N THR A 96 1.00 11.50 9.59
CA THR A 96 0.78 11.51 11.03
C THR A 96 1.48 10.41 11.80
N ASN A 97 1.73 9.27 11.20
CA ASN A 97 2.36 8.09 11.83
C ASN A 97 1.71 7.65 13.16
N LYS A 98 0.53 8.14 13.47
CA LYS A 98 -0.14 7.86 14.76
C LYS A 98 -0.98 6.59 14.71
N ASP A 99 -1.41 6.21 13.53
CA ASP A 99 -2.26 5.06 13.31
C ASP A 99 -1.46 3.97 12.63
N PHE A 100 -1.41 2.79 13.23
CA PHE A 100 -0.69 1.65 12.66
C PHE A 100 -1.53 0.82 11.71
N GLU A 101 -2.83 1.04 11.67
CA GLU A 101 -3.73 0.24 10.85
C GLU A 101 -3.87 0.78 9.43
N ALA A 102 -3.96 -0.13 8.48
CA ALA A 102 -4.06 0.22 7.06
C ALA A 102 -5.48 0.53 6.61
N ASP A 103 -6.47 0.54 7.51
CA ASP A 103 -7.84 0.88 7.15
C ASP A 103 -7.96 2.30 6.62
N SER A 104 -7.20 3.23 7.18
CA SER A 104 -7.14 4.61 6.69
C SER A 104 -6.56 4.70 5.28
N VAL A 105 -5.63 3.81 4.95
CA VAL A 105 -5.02 3.77 3.61
C VAL A 105 -6.06 3.44 2.55
N VAL A 106 -6.89 2.41 2.78
CA VAL A 106 -7.92 2.04 1.81
C VAL A 106 -9.01 3.09 1.70
N LYS A 107 -9.36 3.74 2.80
CA LYS A 107 -10.36 4.82 2.79
C LYS A 107 -9.87 6.03 2.00
N HIS A 108 -8.65 6.49 2.26
CA HIS A 108 -8.05 7.61 1.54
C HIS A 108 -7.85 7.28 0.06
N ALA A 109 -7.41 6.06 -0.24
CA ALA A 109 -7.22 5.63 -1.62
C ALA A 109 -8.53 5.68 -2.39
N LYS A 110 -9.63 5.27 -1.77
CA LYS A 110 -10.95 5.36 -2.40
C LYS A 110 -11.32 6.80 -2.72
N GLU A 111 -11.12 7.71 -1.77
CA GLU A 111 -11.41 9.13 -1.96
C GLU A 111 -10.57 9.72 -3.11
N ILE A 112 -9.28 9.44 -3.11
CA ILE A 112 -8.37 9.93 -4.14
C ILE A 112 -8.77 9.40 -5.52
N PHE A 113 -9.07 8.12 -5.59
CA PHE A 113 -9.42 7.47 -6.85
C PHE A 113 -10.73 8.03 -7.43
N LEU A 114 -11.75 8.18 -6.60
CA LEU A 114 -13.04 8.71 -7.04
C LEU A 114 -12.95 10.17 -7.46
N SER A 115 -12.11 10.97 -6.78
CA SER A 115 -11.89 12.38 -7.12
C SER A 115 -11.16 12.55 -8.46
N ASN A 116 -10.42 11.55 -8.91
CA ASN A 116 -9.61 11.59 -10.11
C ASN A 116 -10.00 10.53 -11.14
N SER A 117 -11.25 10.08 -11.11
CA SER A 117 -11.71 8.95 -11.95
C SER A 117 -11.52 9.17 -13.44
N LEU A 118 -11.55 10.44 -13.90
CA LEU A 118 -11.32 10.78 -15.30
C LEU A 118 -9.84 10.84 -15.70
N LYS A 119 -8.95 10.76 -14.71
CA LYS A 119 -7.50 10.82 -14.92
C LYS A 119 -6.83 9.52 -14.50
N SER A 120 -7.40 8.40 -14.88
CA SER A 120 -6.94 7.08 -14.43
C SER A 120 -5.46 6.79 -14.70
N LYS A 121 -4.88 7.44 -15.71
CA LYS A 121 -3.46 7.23 -16.06
C LYS A 121 -2.49 7.67 -14.98
N ILE A 122 -2.88 8.60 -14.09
CA ILE A 122 -2.00 9.02 -13.00
C ILE A 122 -1.76 7.93 -11.97
N PHE A 123 -2.59 6.90 -11.99
CA PHE A 123 -2.50 5.77 -11.07
C PHE A 123 -1.84 4.55 -11.70
N ASP A 124 -1.08 4.75 -12.77
CA ASP A 124 -0.28 3.70 -13.36
C ASP A 124 0.74 3.20 -12.31
N PRO A 125 0.84 1.89 -12.08
CA PRO A 125 1.78 1.35 -11.08
C PRO A 125 3.21 1.83 -11.23
N GLN A 126 3.66 2.11 -12.46
CA GLN A 126 5.01 2.58 -12.72
C GLN A 126 5.28 3.96 -12.09
N ASN A 127 4.23 4.74 -11.86
CA ASN A 127 4.35 6.08 -11.30
C ASN A 127 4.19 6.11 -9.78
N ALA A 128 3.90 4.98 -9.16
CA ALA A 128 3.67 4.89 -7.71
C ALA A 128 5.00 4.74 -6.96
N ASN A 129 5.67 5.85 -6.75
CA ASN A 129 6.98 5.87 -6.10
C ASN A 129 6.90 6.60 -4.76
N PRO A 130 7.55 6.06 -3.70
CA PRO A 130 7.66 6.76 -2.43
C PRO A 130 8.44 8.06 -2.57
N SER A 131 8.09 9.06 -1.78
CA SER A 131 8.71 10.38 -1.87
C SER A 131 10.20 10.39 -1.52
N TYR A 132 10.64 9.53 -0.62
CA TYR A 132 12.05 9.47 -0.24
C TYR A 132 12.98 9.10 -1.40
N ALA A 133 12.48 8.41 -2.40
CA ALA A 133 13.28 8.07 -3.57
C ALA A 133 13.75 9.31 -4.32
N LYS A 134 12.98 10.39 -4.26
CA LYS A 134 13.34 11.66 -4.88
C LYS A 134 14.46 12.35 -4.11
N ASP A 135 14.41 12.30 -2.80
CA ASP A 135 15.44 12.90 -1.94
C ASP A 135 16.79 12.23 -2.14
N ILE A 136 16.81 10.93 -2.29
CA ILE A 136 18.05 10.18 -2.54
C ILE A 136 18.69 10.61 -3.85
N LYS A 137 17.91 10.89 -4.87
CA LYS A 137 18.42 11.36 -6.17
C LYS A 137 19.11 12.71 -6.03
N PHE A 138 18.53 13.61 -5.28
CA PHE A 138 19.12 14.92 -5.08
C PHE A 138 20.47 14.86 -4.39
N LYS A 139 20.60 14.01 -3.39
CA LYS A 139 21.85 13.83 -2.67
C LYS A 139 22.98 13.35 -3.56
N LYS A 140 22.67 12.53 -4.54
CA LYS A 140 23.67 12.03 -5.48
C LYS A 140 24.15 13.08 -6.47
N ILE A 141 23.27 13.98 -6.83
CA ILE A 141 23.58 14.99 -7.83
C ILE A 141 24.52 16.04 -7.28
N ASN A 142 24.62 16.15 -5.99
CA ASN A 142 25.48 17.15 -5.32
C ASN A 142 26.96 16.81 -5.35
N GLU A 143 27.32 15.78 -6.02
CA GLU A 143 28.71 15.37 -6.16
C GLU A 143 29.53 16.34 -7.00
#